data_eabf3b5d93e454c821734e417fc28615
#
_entry.id   eabf3b5d93e454c821734e417fc28615
#
_cell.length_a   1.000
_cell.length_b   1.000
_cell.length_c   1.000
_cell.angle_alpha   90.00
_cell.angle_beta   90.00
_cell.angle_gamma   90.00
#
_symmetry.space_group_name_H-M   'P 1'
#
loop_
_entity.id
_entity.type
_entity.pdbx_description
1 polymer ?
#
loop_
_entity_poly.entity_id
_entity_poly.type
_entity_poly.pdbx_seq_one_letter_code
_entity_poly.pdbx_strand_id
1 'polypeptide(L)'
;MSKKAWIVLLVAVGIVAVLLGATASAQNLEVVRLSEVVRSVFYAPQYVAIAKGFFEEQGLRVDLSTAWGADKGAAALISGAVDVGFFGPEATIYIYQQGAQDHLVGFAQLTERDGSFFMARDPAEEFSWENVRGKTIVGARIGGVPQMCLEWVLKQNGIQPFEDVEIITGLAFEAAVGAFEAGLGDYIAQFEPALSEIEARGRGKIVASIGAEAGPLTYTVYHARKSVLEKNPDLFLRFTRAIHQGQLWVYSHSAEEVAEVIAPFFPLIDLDILVKSMGLYQSIDAWPPTPVISEAHFLHLQEIMLEAGELEQVVPFQVLMDTTIAERVLEELK
;
A
#
# COMPACT_ATOMS: atom_id res chain seq x y z
N MET A 1 -3.52 -57.99 39.95
CA MET A 1 -4.08 -57.20 38.82
C MET A 1 -3.85 -57.99 37.52
N SER A 2 -4.89 -58.17 36.73
CA SER A 2 -4.78 -58.95 35.48
C SER A 2 -4.04 -58.16 34.39
N LYS A 3 -3.35 -58.87 33.45
CA LYS A 3 -2.68 -58.23 32.31
C LYS A 3 -3.62 -57.25 31.52
N LYS A 4 -4.92 -57.50 31.52
CA LYS A 4 -5.93 -56.60 30.93
C LYS A 4 -6.07 -55.25 31.66
N ALA A 5 -5.89 -55.23 33.00
CA ALA A 5 -5.96 -53.98 33.78
C ALA A 5 -4.74 -53.08 33.52
N TRP A 6 -3.57 -53.65 33.26
CA TRP A 6 -2.38 -52.89 32.87
C TRP A 6 -2.46 -52.27 31.47
N ILE A 7 -3.06 -52.99 30.49
CA ILE A 7 -3.27 -52.46 29.14
C ILE A 7 -4.26 -51.30 29.14
N VAL A 8 -5.37 -51.40 29.91
CA VAL A 8 -6.35 -50.32 30.03
C VAL A 8 -5.73 -49.07 30.71
N LEU A 9 -4.87 -49.25 31.69
CA LEU A 9 -4.21 -48.16 32.39
C LEU A 9 -3.19 -47.44 31.45
N LEU A 10 -2.42 -48.19 30.65
CA LEU A 10 -1.47 -47.64 29.69
C LEU A 10 -2.17 -46.89 28.54
N VAL A 11 -3.30 -47.36 28.04
CA VAL A 11 -4.10 -46.69 27.03
C VAL A 11 -4.72 -45.41 27.58
N ALA A 12 -5.24 -45.43 28.84
CA ALA A 12 -5.80 -44.27 29.49
C ALA A 12 -4.74 -43.18 29.76
N VAL A 13 -3.52 -43.56 30.17
CA VAL A 13 -2.43 -42.61 30.37
C VAL A 13 -1.94 -42.05 29.03
N GLY A 14 -1.89 -42.86 27.94
CA GLY A 14 -1.55 -42.41 26.60
C GLY A 14 -2.57 -41.40 26.04
N ILE A 15 -3.88 -41.62 26.27
CA ILE A 15 -4.93 -40.70 25.82
C ILE A 15 -4.88 -39.38 26.59
N VAL A 16 -4.63 -39.42 27.90
CA VAL A 16 -4.48 -38.22 28.74
C VAL A 16 -3.24 -37.42 28.35
N ALA A 17 -2.12 -38.05 27.97
CA ALA A 17 -0.92 -37.40 27.51
C ALA A 17 -1.13 -36.73 26.14
N VAL A 18 -1.92 -37.35 25.26
CA VAL A 18 -2.27 -36.77 23.94
C VAL A 18 -3.26 -35.60 24.10
N LEU A 19 -4.17 -35.65 25.06
CA LEU A 19 -5.13 -34.57 25.36
C LEU A 19 -4.46 -33.37 26.08
N LEU A 20 -3.39 -33.61 26.86
CA LEU A 20 -2.61 -32.56 27.52
C LEU A 20 -1.60 -31.87 26.56
N GLY A 21 -1.25 -32.51 25.46
CA GLY A 21 -0.38 -31.92 24.40
C GLY A 21 -1.15 -31.02 23.42
N ALA A 22 -2.47 -31.01 23.45
CA ALA A 22 -3.33 -30.26 22.53
C ALA A 22 -3.96 -28.98 23.12
N THR A 23 -3.50 -28.52 24.29
CA THR A 23 -3.76 -27.14 24.68
C THR A 23 -2.78 -26.27 23.88
N ALA A 24 -3.07 -25.99 22.59
CA ALA A 24 -2.56 -24.81 21.94
C ALA A 24 -2.93 -23.67 22.90
N SER A 25 -1.91 -23.13 23.58
CA SER A 25 -2.05 -21.90 24.34
C SER A 25 -2.69 -20.92 23.38
N ALA A 26 -3.91 -20.49 23.62
CA ALA A 26 -4.49 -19.37 22.92
C ALA A 26 -3.51 -18.22 23.18
N GLN A 27 -2.57 -17.99 22.25
CA GLN A 27 -1.67 -16.86 22.34
C GLN A 27 -2.55 -15.62 22.47
N ASN A 28 -2.39 -14.91 23.57
CA ASN A 28 -3.11 -13.66 23.78
C ASN A 28 -2.43 -12.64 22.86
N LEU A 29 -2.89 -12.58 21.58
CA LEU A 29 -2.32 -11.74 20.56
C LEU A 29 -2.56 -10.27 20.93
N GLU A 30 -1.51 -9.47 20.86
CA GLU A 30 -1.61 -8.03 21.01
C GLU A 30 -2.31 -7.42 19.80
N VAL A 31 -3.38 -6.65 20.03
CA VAL A 31 -4.17 -6.06 18.95
C VAL A 31 -3.48 -4.78 18.46
N VAL A 32 -3.26 -4.69 17.15
CA VAL A 32 -2.76 -3.49 16.46
C VAL A 32 -3.85 -2.95 15.57
N ARG A 33 -4.36 -1.77 15.89
CA ARG A 33 -5.36 -1.07 15.07
C ARG A 33 -4.62 -0.37 13.91
N LEU A 34 -4.82 -0.90 12.71
CA LEU A 34 -4.22 -0.39 11.47
C LEU A 34 -5.28 0.29 10.61
N SER A 35 -5.01 1.52 10.19
CA SER A 35 -5.84 2.23 9.22
C SER A 35 -5.13 2.37 7.89
N GLU A 36 -5.63 1.70 6.85
CA GLU A 36 -5.16 1.89 5.48
C GLU A 36 -5.87 3.05 4.79
N VAL A 37 -5.17 3.77 3.90
CA VAL A 37 -5.70 4.96 3.19
C VAL A 37 -6.90 4.62 2.31
N VAL A 38 -6.86 3.47 1.63
CA VAL A 38 -7.89 2.92 0.76
C VAL A 38 -7.74 1.41 0.70
N ARG A 39 -8.82 0.66 0.47
CA ARG A 39 -8.75 -0.77 0.16
C ARG A 39 -8.27 -0.94 -1.29
N SER A 40 -7.05 -1.45 -1.49
CA SER A 40 -6.46 -1.57 -2.82
C SER A 40 -5.61 -2.83 -2.97
N VAL A 41 -5.75 -3.51 -4.10
CA VAL A 41 -4.89 -4.66 -4.47
C VAL A 41 -3.41 -4.28 -4.56
N PHE A 42 -3.11 -2.99 -4.69
CA PHE A 42 -1.77 -2.42 -4.63
C PHE A 42 -1.04 -2.69 -3.29
N TYR A 43 -1.79 -2.98 -2.24
CA TYR A 43 -1.24 -3.30 -0.92
C TYR A 43 -1.14 -4.82 -0.67
N ALA A 44 -0.99 -5.61 -1.73
CA ALA A 44 -0.91 -7.06 -1.66
C ALA A 44 0.01 -7.61 -0.57
N PRO A 45 1.25 -7.09 -0.34
CA PRO A 45 2.09 -7.62 0.73
C PRO A 45 1.48 -7.50 2.13
N GLN A 46 0.69 -6.44 2.42
CA GLN A 46 -0.05 -6.30 3.68
C GLN A 46 -1.12 -7.39 3.83
N TYR A 47 -1.91 -7.62 2.78
CA TYR A 47 -2.97 -8.63 2.82
C TYR A 47 -2.40 -10.05 2.88
N VAL A 48 -1.28 -10.30 2.20
CA VAL A 48 -0.54 -11.56 2.31
C VAL A 48 -0.04 -11.75 3.75
N ALA A 49 0.52 -10.73 4.38
CA ALA A 49 0.97 -10.82 5.77
C ALA A 49 -0.17 -11.18 6.73
N ILE A 50 -1.36 -10.64 6.52
CA ILE A 50 -2.56 -10.96 7.29
C ILE A 50 -3.04 -12.39 6.95
N ALA A 51 -3.21 -12.73 5.68
CA ALA A 51 -3.77 -14.01 5.25
C ALA A 51 -2.88 -15.22 5.59
N LYS A 52 -1.56 -15.03 5.58
CA LYS A 52 -0.58 -16.07 5.88
C LYS A 52 -0.29 -16.20 7.39
N GLY A 53 -0.84 -15.33 8.24
CA GLY A 53 -0.62 -15.38 9.68
C GLY A 53 0.74 -14.83 10.13
N PHE A 54 1.43 -14.04 9.32
CA PHE A 54 2.75 -13.49 9.68
C PHE A 54 2.69 -12.53 10.86
N PHE A 55 1.57 -11.84 11.06
CA PHE A 55 1.33 -11.04 12.26
C PHE A 55 1.12 -11.90 13.49
N GLU A 56 0.36 -12.99 13.38
CA GLU A 56 0.14 -13.95 14.46
C GLU A 56 1.42 -14.63 14.92
N GLU A 57 2.33 -14.94 13.98
CA GLU A 57 3.68 -15.45 14.28
C GLU A 57 4.50 -14.46 15.12
N GLN A 58 4.24 -13.17 14.98
CA GLN A 58 4.83 -12.10 15.77
C GLN A 58 4.06 -11.77 17.05
N GLY A 59 3.04 -12.57 17.41
CA GLY A 59 2.19 -12.33 18.57
C GLY A 59 1.24 -11.15 18.41
N LEU A 60 0.95 -10.73 17.18
CA LEU A 60 0.09 -9.60 16.84
C LEU A 60 -1.20 -10.07 16.16
N ARG A 61 -2.26 -9.30 16.33
CA ARG A 61 -3.50 -9.41 15.55
C ARG A 61 -3.85 -8.03 15.00
N VAL A 62 -3.93 -7.94 13.69
CA VAL A 62 -4.29 -6.69 13.02
C VAL A 62 -5.79 -6.49 13.03
N ASP A 63 -6.24 -5.34 13.53
CA ASP A 63 -7.60 -4.81 13.37
C ASP A 63 -7.56 -3.75 12.26
N LEU A 64 -7.86 -4.19 11.02
CA LEU A 64 -7.73 -3.39 9.81
C LEU A 64 -8.98 -2.59 9.52
N SER A 65 -8.82 -1.27 9.39
CA SER A 65 -9.86 -0.34 8.95
C SER A 65 -9.40 0.46 7.72
N THR A 66 -10.35 0.98 6.95
CA THR A 66 -10.08 1.81 5.76
C THR A 66 -10.52 3.25 6.02
N ALA A 67 -9.59 4.21 5.87
CA ALA A 67 -9.83 5.62 6.16
C ALA A 67 -10.55 6.38 5.02
N TRP A 68 -10.38 5.94 3.78
CA TRP A 68 -10.86 6.63 2.57
C TRP A 68 -10.28 8.05 2.40
N GLY A 69 -8.96 8.17 2.63
CA GLY A 69 -8.18 9.38 2.46
C GLY A 69 -6.99 9.45 3.41
N ALA A 70 -5.85 9.98 2.95
CA ALA A 70 -4.64 10.11 3.75
C ALA A 70 -4.84 11.09 4.92
N ASP A 71 -5.56 12.18 4.70
CA ASP A 71 -5.98 13.15 5.71
C ASP A 71 -6.78 12.52 6.86
N LYS A 72 -7.72 11.63 6.52
CA LYS A 72 -8.53 10.93 7.52
C LYS A 72 -7.73 9.87 8.28
N GLY A 73 -6.86 9.13 7.58
CA GLY A 73 -5.95 8.17 8.20
C GLY A 73 -4.97 8.84 9.16
N ALA A 74 -4.40 9.96 8.76
CA ALA A 74 -3.52 10.76 9.60
C ALA A 74 -4.25 11.34 10.82
N ALA A 75 -5.47 11.84 10.66
CA ALA A 75 -6.30 12.33 11.76
C ALA A 75 -6.65 11.22 12.76
N ALA A 76 -6.98 10.01 12.28
CA ALA A 76 -7.22 8.85 13.14
C ALA A 76 -5.96 8.46 13.95
N LEU A 77 -4.79 8.55 13.34
CA LEU A 77 -3.51 8.25 13.99
C LEU A 77 -3.16 9.32 15.05
N ILE A 78 -3.30 10.60 14.73
CA ILE A 78 -3.05 11.72 15.66
C ILE A 78 -3.97 11.63 16.87
N SER A 79 -5.26 11.34 16.67
CA SER A 79 -6.22 11.20 17.77
C SER A 79 -6.01 9.97 18.64
N GLY A 80 -5.18 9.01 18.20
CA GLY A 80 -4.98 7.71 18.88
C GLY A 80 -6.13 6.73 18.67
N ALA A 81 -7.02 6.98 17.70
CA ALA A 81 -8.05 6.02 17.31
C ALA A 81 -7.45 4.75 16.71
N VAL A 82 -6.28 4.88 16.05
CA VAL A 82 -5.48 3.76 15.54
C VAL A 82 -4.04 3.85 16.05
N ASP A 83 -3.33 2.71 16.01
CA ASP A 83 -1.94 2.59 16.46
C ASP A 83 -0.95 2.78 15.31
N VAL A 84 -1.35 2.34 14.11
CA VAL A 84 -0.58 2.46 12.87
C VAL A 84 -1.48 3.08 11.78
N GLY A 85 -0.96 4.07 11.08
CA GLY A 85 -1.56 4.65 9.88
C GLY A 85 -0.76 4.23 8.66
N PHE A 86 -1.43 3.80 7.60
CA PHE A 86 -0.81 3.40 6.34
C PHE A 86 -1.33 4.29 5.21
N PHE A 87 -0.50 5.24 4.78
CA PHE A 87 -0.83 6.27 3.80
C PHE A 87 0.44 6.90 3.21
N GLY A 88 0.28 7.82 2.25
CA GLY A 88 1.39 8.52 1.64
C GLY A 88 2.04 9.54 2.59
N PRO A 89 3.36 9.68 2.58
CA PRO A 89 4.09 10.55 3.50
C PRO A 89 3.86 12.05 3.27
N GLU A 90 3.24 12.45 2.16
CA GLU A 90 2.81 13.84 1.93
C GLU A 90 1.93 14.35 3.07
N ALA A 91 1.00 13.54 3.56
CA ALA A 91 0.16 13.91 4.68
C ALA A 91 0.99 14.20 5.96
N THR A 92 2.04 13.41 6.18
CA THR A 92 2.96 13.61 7.30
C THR A 92 3.78 14.90 7.15
N ILE A 93 4.21 15.21 5.93
CA ILE A 93 4.89 16.47 5.60
C ILE A 93 3.97 17.66 5.89
N TYR A 94 2.73 17.64 5.42
CA TYR A 94 1.76 18.73 5.66
C TYR A 94 1.48 18.94 7.15
N ILE A 95 1.31 17.85 7.92
CA ILE A 95 1.07 17.92 9.36
C ILE A 95 2.27 18.50 10.10
N TYR A 96 3.48 18.10 9.72
CA TYR A 96 4.71 18.63 10.31
C TYR A 96 4.85 20.14 10.06
N GLN A 97 4.59 20.60 8.83
CA GLN A 97 4.63 22.02 8.48
C GLN A 97 3.60 22.86 9.23
N GLN A 98 2.49 22.25 9.68
CA GLN A 98 1.49 22.90 10.54
C GLN A 98 1.95 23.02 12.01
N GLY A 99 3.17 22.56 12.34
CA GLY A 99 3.78 22.74 13.66
C GLY A 99 3.33 21.71 14.71
N ALA A 100 2.88 20.54 14.30
CA ALA A 100 2.52 19.46 15.22
C ALA A 100 3.73 19.01 16.05
N GLN A 101 3.65 19.11 17.39
CA GLN A 101 4.75 18.73 18.29
C GLN A 101 4.95 17.22 18.36
N ASP A 102 3.87 16.43 18.48
CA ASP A 102 3.88 14.96 18.40
C ASP A 102 3.51 14.56 16.97
N HIS A 103 4.40 14.89 16.01
CA HIS A 103 4.19 14.62 14.60
C HIS A 103 4.26 13.12 14.28
N LEU A 104 3.82 12.78 13.09
CA LEU A 104 3.85 11.42 12.59
C LEU A 104 5.24 11.08 12.04
N VAL A 105 5.68 9.85 12.23
CA VAL A 105 6.95 9.33 11.73
C VAL A 105 6.69 8.04 10.96
N GLY A 106 7.21 7.97 9.71
CA GLY A 106 7.21 6.76 8.91
C GLY A 106 8.29 5.80 9.40
N PHE A 107 7.96 4.52 9.58
CA PHE A 107 8.89 3.54 10.11
C PHE A 107 9.10 2.29 9.23
N ALA A 108 8.23 2.08 8.25
CA ALA A 108 8.34 0.98 7.29
C ALA A 108 7.65 1.32 5.96
N GLN A 109 8.27 1.03 4.82
CA GLN A 109 7.73 1.27 3.49
C GLN A 109 7.11 0.00 2.92
N LEU A 110 5.97 0.15 2.22
CA LEU A 110 5.33 -0.96 1.50
C LEU A 110 5.42 -0.81 -0.01
N THR A 111 5.25 0.41 -0.54
CA THR A 111 5.25 0.68 -1.98
C THR A 111 6.24 1.78 -2.31
N GLU A 112 6.95 1.63 -3.45
CA GLU A 112 8.02 2.57 -3.84
C GLU A 112 7.80 3.22 -5.21
N ARG A 113 6.57 3.13 -5.75
CA ARG A 113 6.14 3.81 -6.99
C ARG A 113 4.70 4.27 -6.84
N ASP A 114 4.30 5.22 -7.66
CA ASP A 114 2.88 5.50 -7.85
C ASP A 114 2.18 4.25 -8.41
N GLY A 115 1.05 3.89 -7.84
CA GLY A 115 0.30 2.69 -8.24
C GLY A 115 -0.69 2.92 -9.38
N SER A 116 -0.77 4.14 -9.93
CA SER A 116 -1.72 4.43 -11.00
C SER A 116 -1.16 4.08 -12.38
N PHE A 117 -2.08 3.65 -13.22
CA PHE A 117 -1.84 3.43 -14.64
C PHE A 117 -2.62 4.47 -15.45
N PHE A 118 -2.18 4.69 -16.67
CA PHE A 118 -2.80 5.59 -17.63
C PHE A 118 -3.53 4.79 -18.69
N MET A 119 -4.81 5.07 -18.88
CA MET A 119 -5.67 4.36 -19.81
C MET A 119 -6.20 5.33 -20.87
N ALA A 120 -6.07 4.95 -22.15
CA ALA A 120 -6.76 5.57 -23.26
C ALA A 120 -8.17 5.02 -23.40
N ARG A 121 -9.14 5.89 -23.73
CA ARG A 121 -10.54 5.47 -24.00
C ARG A 121 -10.64 4.65 -25.28
N ASP A 122 -9.94 5.04 -26.33
CA ASP A 122 -9.91 4.30 -27.59
C ASP A 122 -8.87 3.17 -27.49
N PRO A 123 -9.29 1.90 -27.47
CA PRO A 123 -8.35 0.79 -27.37
C PRO A 123 -7.50 0.59 -28.65
N ALA A 124 -7.89 1.22 -29.78
CA ALA A 124 -7.17 1.16 -31.05
C ALA A 124 -6.12 2.28 -31.19
N GLU A 125 -6.08 3.23 -30.24
CA GLU A 125 -5.13 4.33 -30.30
C GLU A 125 -3.69 3.83 -30.15
N GLU A 126 -2.80 4.26 -31.06
CA GLU A 126 -1.36 4.14 -30.89
C GLU A 126 -0.91 5.23 -29.91
N PHE A 127 -0.61 4.85 -28.68
CA PHE A 127 -0.28 5.78 -27.63
C PHE A 127 1.13 6.37 -27.81
N SER A 128 1.19 7.70 -27.66
CA SER A 128 2.39 8.45 -27.33
C SER A 128 1.99 9.61 -26.43
N TRP A 129 2.89 10.09 -25.58
CA TRP A 129 2.60 11.24 -24.73
C TRP A 129 2.21 12.48 -25.55
N GLU A 130 2.77 12.69 -26.73
CA GLU A 130 2.41 13.81 -27.61
C GLU A 130 0.93 13.80 -28.02
N ASN A 131 0.31 12.62 -28.13
CA ASN A 131 -1.13 12.49 -28.47
C ASN A 131 -2.07 12.95 -27.36
N VAL A 132 -1.54 13.15 -26.14
CA VAL A 132 -2.31 13.61 -24.97
C VAL A 132 -2.60 15.12 -25.05
N ARG A 133 -1.84 15.90 -25.86
CA ARG A 133 -2.08 17.34 -26.01
C ARG A 133 -3.46 17.66 -26.54
N GLY A 134 -4.10 18.65 -25.92
CA GLY A 134 -5.47 19.07 -26.26
C GLY A 134 -6.56 18.10 -25.85
N LYS A 135 -6.22 17.05 -25.10
CA LYS A 135 -7.14 16.04 -24.59
C LYS A 135 -7.56 16.32 -23.16
N THR A 136 -8.62 15.62 -22.74
CA THR A 136 -9.13 15.67 -21.37
C THR A 136 -8.72 14.42 -20.61
N ILE A 137 -8.08 14.61 -19.46
CA ILE A 137 -7.64 13.53 -18.55
C ILE A 137 -8.52 13.54 -17.30
N VAL A 138 -9.07 12.40 -16.93
CA VAL A 138 -9.64 12.21 -15.59
C VAL A 138 -8.49 11.88 -14.65
N GLY A 139 -8.11 12.87 -13.83
CA GLY A 139 -7.02 12.79 -12.86
C GLY A 139 -7.49 12.42 -11.47
N ALA A 140 -6.63 12.67 -10.49
CA ALA A 140 -6.88 12.40 -9.07
C ALA A 140 -7.18 13.71 -8.29
N ARG A 141 -7.11 13.65 -6.95
CA ARG A 141 -7.30 14.84 -6.10
C ARG A 141 -6.04 15.69 -6.07
N ILE A 142 -6.19 16.99 -6.19
CA ILE A 142 -5.12 17.97 -5.99
C ILE A 142 -4.50 17.78 -4.59
N GLY A 143 -3.20 17.91 -4.48
CA GLY A 143 -2.43 17.72 -3.24
C GLY A 143 -2.19 16.27 -2.85
N GLY A 144 -2.72 15.31 -3.61
CA GLY A 144 -2.41 13.88 -3.45
C GLY A 144 -1.29 13.41 -4.37
N VAL A 145 -0.46 12.47 -3.90
CA VAL A 145 0.69 11.97 -4.69
C VAL A 145 0.29 11.48 -6.08
N PRO A 146 -0.83 10.76 -6.31
CA PRO A 146 -1.21 10.32 -7.65
C PRO A 146 -1.37 11.47 -8.65
N GLN A 147 -1.98 12.59 -8.21
CA GLN A 147 -2.14 13.76 -9.08
C GLN A 147 -0.79 14.43 -9.35
N MET A 148 0.03 14.59 -8.34
CA MET A 148 1.36 15.20 -8.48
C MET A 148 2.28 14.36 -9.39
N CYS A 149 2.21 13.01 -9.30
CA CYS A 149 2.93 12.11 -10.20
C CYS A 149 2.45 12.23 -11.65
N LEU A 150 1.13 12.32 -11.88
CA LEU A 150 0.58 12.56 -13.22
C LEU A 150 1.11 13.87 -13.80
N GLU A 151 1.07 14.95 -13.03
CA GLU A 151 1.56 16.27 -13.46
C GLU A 151 3.07 16.24 -13.74
N TRP A 152 3.85 15.57 -12.88
CA TRP A 152 5.27 15.33 -13.10
C TRP A 152 5.54 14.61 -14.41
N VAL A 153 4.86 13.48 -14.66
CA VAL A 153 5.04 12.69 -15.90
C VAL A 153 4.67 13.51 -17.13
N LEU A 154 3.59 14.27 -17.09
CA LEU A 154 3.22 15.17 -18.19
C LEU A 154 4.33 16.17 -18.47
N LYS A 155 4.86 16.85 -17.44
CA LYS A 155 5.96 17.84 -17.58
C LYS A 155 7.25 17.20 -18.11
N GLN A 156 7.62 15.99 -17.64
CA GLN A 156 8.80 15.28 -18.17
C GLN A 156 8.67 14.97 -19.67
N ASN A 157 7.43 14.85 -20.17
CA ASN A 157 7.12 14.68 -21.59
C ASN A 157 6.84 16.01 -22.32
N GLY A 158 7.19 17.16 -21.69
CA GLY A 158 7.05 18.48 -22.27
C GLY A 158 5.61 19.01 -22.36
N ILE A 159 4.66 18.40 -21.64
CA ILE A 159 3.25 18.76 -21.61
C ILE A 159 2.97 19.55 -20.33
N GLN A 160 2.44 20.78 -20.48
CA GLN A 160 2.08 21.59 -19.32
C GLN A 160 0.70 21.18 -18.79
N PRO A 161 0.60 20.65 -17.55
CA PRO A 161 -0.69 20.33 -16.92
C PRO A 161 -1.59 21.56 -16.88
N PHE A 162 -2.90 21.37 -17.13
CA PHE A 162 -3.94 22.40 -17.15
C PHE A 162 -3.81 23.47 -18.24
N GLU A 163 -2.72 23.51 -19.03
CA GLU A 163 -2.51 24.39 -20.16
C GLU A 163 -2.59 23.65 -21.49
N ASP A 164 -1.77 22.60 -21.65
CA ASP A 164 -1.72 21.78 -22.85
C ASP A 164 -2.77 20.66 -22.85
N VAL A 165 -3.30 20.33 -21.67
CA VAL A 165 -4.32 19.29 -21.42
C VAL A 165 -5.32 19.78 -20.41
N GLU A 166 -6.57 19.36 -20.55
CA GLU A 166 -7.57 19.55 -19.51
C GLU A 166 -7.45 18.40 -18.49
N ILE A 167 -7.34 18.70 -17.19
CA ILE A 167 -7.32 17.69 -16.14
C ILE A 167 -8.51 17.88 -15.20
N ILE A 168 -9.41 16.90 -15.17
CA ILE A 168 -10.54 16.88 -14.26
C ILE A 168 -10.08 16.30 -12.93
N THR A 169 -10.05 17.12 -11.91
CA THR A 169 -9.60 16.77 -10.56
C THR A 169 -10.76 16.75 -9.56
N GLY A 170 -10.51 16.23 -8.34
CA GLY A 170 -11.45 16.33 -7.23
C GLY A 170 -12.54 15.25 -7.19
N LEU A 171 -12.58 14.33 -8.14
CA LEU A 171 -13.46 13.16 -8.06
C LEU A 171 -12.91 12.13 -7.07
N ALA A 172 -13.81 11.49 -6.31
CA ALA A 172 -13.45 10.28 -5.56
C ALA A 172 -13.15 9.13 -6.53
N PHE A 173 -12.36 8.12 -6.10
CA PHE A 173 -11.88 7.05 -6.98
C PHE A 173 -12.99 6.37 -7.78
N GLU A 174 -14.07 5.91 -7.12
CA GLU A 174 -15.19 5.23 -7.79
C GLU A 174 -15.97 6.19 -8.70
N ALA A 175 -16.09 7.46 -8.30
CA ALA A 175 -16.75 8.47 -9.11
C ALA A 175 -15.96 8.79 -10.38
N ALA A 176 -14.61 8.82 -10.31
CA ALA A 176 -13.73 9.04 -11.46
C ALA A 176 -13.87 7.89 -12.48
N VAL A 177 -13.87 6.64 -12.00
CA VAL A 177 -14.10 5.44 -12.83
C VAL A 177 -15.46 5.51 -13.52
N GLY A 178 -16.54 5.77 -12.76
CA GLY A 178 -17.89 5.87 -13.31
C GLY A 178 -18.05 7.02 -14.32
N ALA A 179 -17.42 8.17 -14.07
CA ALA A 179 -17.42 9.30 -14.98
C ALA A 179 -16.68 8.97 -16.29
N PHE A 180 -15.52 8.32 -16.19
CA PHE A 180 -14.80 7.85 -17.37
C PHE A 180 -15.65 6.84 -18.17
N GLU A 181 -16.25 5.84 -17.55
CA GLU A 181 -17.12 4.89 -18.25
C GLU A 181 -18.36 5.56 -18.88
N ALA A 182 -18.86 6.64 -18.28
CA ALA A 182 -19.95 7.44 -18.84
C ALA A 182 -19.54 8.36 -20.01
N GLY A 183 -18.25 8.40 -20.36
CA GLY A 183 -17.73 9.14 -21.51
C GLY A 183 -16.97 10.41 -21.16
N LEU A 184 -16.70 10.68 -19.88
CA LEU A 184 -15.90 11.85 -19.47
C LEU A 184 -14.40 11.58 -19.67
N GLY A 185 -13.70 12.49 -20.36
CA GLY A 185 -12.26 12.41 -20.61
C GLY A 185 -11.87 11.45 -21.74
N ASP A 186 -10.76 11.72 -22.37
CA ASP A 186 -10.13 10.86 -23.38
C ASP A 186 -9.22 9.83 -22.68
N TYR A 187 -8.66 10.21 -21.55
CA TYR A 187 -7.77 9.39 -20.72
C TYR A 187 -8.20 9.42 -19.27
N ILE A 188 -7.75 8.42 -18.51
CA ILE A 188 -7.87 8.38 -17.05
C ILE A 188 -6.57 7.88 -16.43
N ALA A 189 -6.13 8.52 -15.33
CA ALA A 189 -5.09 8.00 -14.45
C ALA A 189 -5.76 7.37 -13.22
N GLN A 190 -5.65 6.04 -13.04
CA GLN A 190 -6.35 5.32 -11.98
C GLN A 190 -5.62 4.04 -11.59
N PHE A 191 -5.98 3.49 -10.44
CA PHE A 191 -5.40 2.27 -9.87
C PHE A 191 -6.09 1.00 -10.38
N GLU A 192 -5.35 -0.10 -10.30
CA GLU A 192 -5.91 -1.45 -10.40
C GLU A 192 -6.78 -1.76 -9.15
N PRO A 193 -7.82 -2.56 -9.26
CA PRO A 193 -8.22 -3.38 -10.42
C PRO A 193 -9.16 -2.66 -11.41
N ALA A 194 -9.54 -1.41 -11.14
CA ALA A 194 -10.57 -0.70 -11.90
C ALA A 194 -10.26 -0.58 -13.40
N LEU A 195 -9.00 -0.30 -13.74
CA LEU A 195 -8.61 -0.18 -15.15
C LEU A 195 -8.64 -1.54 -15.88
N SER A 196 -8.20 -2.61 -15.23
CA SER A 196 -8.31 -3.96 -15.80
C SER A 196 -9.76 -4.40 -16.01
N GLU A 197 -10.69 -3.98 -15.13
CA GLU A 197 -12.12 -4.22 -15.35
C GLU A 197 -12.68 -3.44 -16.55
N ILE A 198 -12.28 -2.16 -16.74
CA ILE A 198 -12.67 -1.34 -17.89
C ILE A 198 -12.14 -1.99 -19.18
N GLU A 199 -10.86 -2.39 -19.17
CA GLU A 199 -10.21 -3.01 -20.33
C GLU A 199 -10.85 -4.37 -20.68
N ALA A 200 -11.19 -5.19 -19.70
CA ALA A 200 -11.89 -6.46 -19.90
C ALA A 200 -13.27 -6.27 -20.57
N ARG A 201 -13.92 -5.12 -20.34
CA ARG A 201 -15.17 -4.73 -21.01
C ARG A 201 -14.95 -4.09 -22.40
N GLY A 202 -13.70 -3.95 -22.86
CA GLY A 202 -13.34 -3.33 -24.13
C GLY A 202 -13.62 -1.82 -24.20
N ARG A 203 -13.65 -1.13 -23.06
CA ARG A 203 -13.99 0.30 -22.96
C ARG A 203 -12.79 1.21 -22.77
N GLY A 204 -11.58 0.68 -22.91
CA GLY A 204 -10.32 1.40 -22.80
C GLY A 204 -9.16 0.42 -22.90
N LYS A 205 -7.95 0.97 -22.94
CA LYS A 205 -6.69 0.22 -22.97
C LYS A 205 -5.69 0.89 -22.05
N ILE A 206 -5.07 0.12 -21.16
CA ILE A 206 -3.95 0.58 -20.35
C ILE A 206 -2.76 0.81 -21.29
N VAL A 207 -2.23 2.03 -21.31
CA VAL A 207 -1.21 2.46 -22.28
C VAL A 207 0.11 2.85 -21.64
N ALA A 208 0.11 3.21 -20.36
CA ALA A 208 1.33 3.53 -19.61
C ALA A 208 1.13 3.26 -18.10
N SER A 209 2.23 3.23 -17.35
CA SER A 209 2.23 3.27 -15.89
C SER A 209 2.79 4.61 -15.42
N ILE A 210 1.99 5.38 -14.69
CA ILE A 210 2.45 6.63 -14.09
C ILE A 210 3.62 6.37 -13.13
N GLY A 211 3.54 5.29 -12.34
CA GLY A 211 4.62 4.96 -11.40
C GLY A 211 5.92 4.51 -12.06
N ALA A 212 5.87 3.86 -13.23
CA ALA A 212 7.07 3.52 -13.98
C ALA A 212 7.72 4.78 -14.57
N GLU A 213 6.92 5.68 -15.12
CA GLU A 213 7.37 6.94 -15.71
C GLU A 213 7.89 7.95 -14.67
N ALA A 214 7.22 8.05 -13.51
CA ALA A 214 7.63 8.94 -12.43
C ALA A 214 8.92 8.46 -11.72
N GLY A 215 9.23 7.16 -11.81
CA GLY A 215 10.36 6.56 -11.14
C GLY A 215 10.09 6.18 -9.67
N PRO A 216 11.11 5.62 -8.98
CA PRO A 216 10.98 5.24 -7.58
C PRO A 216 10.84 6.45 -6.66
N LEU A 217 9.87 6.41 -5.75
CA LEU A 217 9.64 7.41 -4.71
C LEU A 217 9.08 6.74 -3.44
N THR A 218 9.19 7.41 -2.30
CA THR A 218 8.52 6.93 -1.08
C THR A 218 7.02 7.15 -1.23
N TYR A 219 6.25 6.08 -1.53
CA TYR A 219 4.84 6.23 -1.90
C TYR A 219 3.89 5.93 -0.76
N THR A 220 3.78 4.68 -0.27
CA THR A 220 2.97 4.37 0.91
C THR A 220 3.81 3.79 2.03
N VAL A 221 3.64 4.35 3.23
CA VAL A 221 4.47 4.11 4.42
C VAL A 221 3.57 3.83 5.62
N TYR A 222 4.02 2.97 6.51
CA TYR A 222 3.43 2.80 7.84
C TYR A 222 3.96 3.88 8.77
N HIS A 223 3.04 4.61 9.38
CA HIS A 223 3.31 5.72 10.28
C HIS A 223 2.83 5.43 11.69
N ALA A 224 3.53 6.01 12.65
CA ALA A 224 3.10 6.10 14.04
C ALA A 224 3.30 7.53 14.56
N ARG A 225 2.64 7.88 15.66
CA ARG A 225 3.02 9.09 16.40
C ARG A 225 4.41 8.93 16.98
N LYS A 226 5.25 9.95 16.89
CA LYS A 226 6.64 9.91 17.37
C LYS A 226 6.74 9.41 18.80
N SER A 227 5.94 9.97 19.70
CA SER A 227 5.92 9.57 21.12
C SER A 227 5.53 8.11 21.36
N VAL A 228 4.68 7.54 20.48
CA VAL A 228 4.23 6.13 20.57
C VAL A 228 5.31 5.19 20.02
N LEU A 229 5.96 5.57 18.91
CA LEU A 229 7.06 4.82 18.30
C LEU A 229 8.22 4.67 19.29
N GLU A 230 8.65 5.78 19.89
CA GLU A 230 9.74 5.83 20.88
C GLU A 230 9.44 5.00 22.15
N LYS A 231 8.18 4.98 22.56
CA LYS A 231 7.75 4.27 23.79
C LYS A 231 7.59 2.76 23.59
N ASN A 232 7.25 2.31 22.39
CA ASN A 232 6.89 0.92 22.10
C ASN A 232 7.68 0.33 20.91
N PRO A 233 9.01 0.45 20.85
CA PRO A 233 9.80 0.03 19.67
C PRO A 233 9.66 -1.46 19.34
N ASP A 234 9.41 -2.32 20.34
CA ASP A 234 9.21 -3.76 20.13
C ASP A 234 7.93 -4.07 19.33
N LEU A 235 6.84 -3.36 19.60
CA LEU A 235 5.60 -3.52 18.84
C LEU A 235 5.84 -3.25 17.35
N PHE A 236 6.49 -2.13 17.03
CA PHE A 236 6.73 -1.74 15.65
C PHE A 236 7.79 -2.63 14.96
N LEU A 237 8.75 -3.16 15.72
CA LEU A 237 9.70 -4.15 15.21
C LEU A 237 8.99 -5.45 14.79
N ARG A 238 8.12 -6.00 15.64
CA ARG A 238 7.31 -7.18 15.35
C ARG A 238 6.36 -6.94 14.18
N PHE A 239 5.72 -5.76 14.13
CA PHE A 239 4.87 -5.35 13.01
C PHE A 239 5.65 -5.32 11.69
N THR A 240 6.82 -4.69 11.68
CA THR A 240 7.66 -4.56 10.48
C THR A 240 8.19 -5.91 10.00
N ARG A 241 8.51 -6.86 10.90
CA ARG A 241 8.87 -8.23 10.52
C ARG A 241 7.75 -8.92 9.75
N ALA A 242 6.51 -8.82 10.24
CA ALA A 242 5.36 -9.41 9.56
C ALA A 242 5.14 -8.80 8.16
N ILE A 243 5.27 -7.49 8.03
CA ILE A 243 5.19 -6.79 6.73
C ILE A 243 6.30 -7.25 5.79
N HIS A 244 7.54 -7.34 6.29
CA HIS A 244 8.67 -7.79 5.47
C HIS A 244 8.50 -9.24 5.00
N GLN A 245 7.98 -10.15 5.85
CA GLN A 245 7.60 -11.49 5.42
C GLN A 245 6.57 -11.47 4.28
N GLY A 246 5.58 -10.57 4.35
CA GLY A 246 4.62 -10.34 3.28
C GLY A 246 5.26 -9.84 1.98
N GLN A 247 6.21 -8.90 2.06
CA GLN A 247 6.96 -8.41 0.90
C GLN A 247 7.78 -9.55 0.25
N LEU A 248 8.55 -10.30 1.03
CA LEU A 248 9.35 -11.44 0.56
C LEU A 248 8.48 -12.52 -0.09
N TRP A 249 7.29 -12.76 0.48
CA TRP A 249 6.35 -13.73 -0.07
C TRP A 249 5.84 -13.29 -1.44
N VAL A 250 5.36 -12.05 -1.58
CA VAL A 250 4.89 -11.49 -2.86
C VAL A 250 6.01 -11.47 -3.90
N TYR A 251 7.23 -11.13 -3.49
CA TYR A 251 8.38 -11.10 -4.38
C TYR A 251 8.77 -12.48 -4.94
N SER A 252 8.51 -13.55 -4.18
CA SER A 252 8.89 -14.93 -4.54
C SER A 252 7.79 -15.77 -5.20
N HIS A 253 6.59 -15.19 -5.38
CA HIS A 253 5.43 -15.92 -5.90
C HIS A 253 4.87 -15.25 -7.18
N SER A 254 4.19 -16.04 -7.99
CA SER A 254 3.56 -15.57 -9.22
C SER A 254 2.36 -14.67 -8.95
N ALA A 255 1.94 -13.92 -9.96
CA ALA A 255 0.75 -13.07 -9.88
C ALA A 255 -0.52 -13.87 -9.51
N GLU A 256 -0.63 -15.11 -10.03
CA GLU A 256 -1.73 -16.04 -9.74
C GLU A 256 -1.75 -16.41 -8.26
N GLU A 257 -0.60 -16.83 -7.72
CA GLU A 257 -0.48 -17.22 -6.30
C GLU A 257 -0.78 -16.06 -5.37
N VAL A 258 -0.29 -14.85 -5.70
CA VAL A 258 -0.59 -13.64 -4.92
C VAL A 258 -2.08 -13.31 -4.99
N ALA A 259 -2.68 -13.33 -6.18
CA ALA A 259 -4.10 -13.05 -6.40
C ALA A 259 -5.00 -14.02 -5.60
N GLU A 260 -4.70 -15.32 -5.61
CA GLU A 260 -5.44 -16.32 -4.83
C GLU A 260 -5.43 -16.03 -3.33
N VAL A 261 -4.28 -15.62 -2.79
CA VAL A 261 -4.13 -15.31 -1.35
C VAL A 261 -4.90 -14.06 -0.96
N ILE A 262 -4.89 -13.02 -1.81
CA ILE A 262 -5.57 -11.76 -1.47
C ILE A 262 -7.04 -11.72 -1.86
N ALA A 263 -7.53 -12.64 -2.70
CA ALA A 263 -8.92 -12.67 -3.19
C ALA A 263 -9.99 -12.55 -2.07
N PRO A 264 -9.84 -13.14 -0.88
CA PRO A 264 -10.81 -12.96 0.21
C PRO A 264 -11.00 -11.50 0.67
N PHE A 265 -10.03 -10.63 0.44
CA PHE A 265 -10.14 -9.19 0.75
C PHE A 265 -10.87 -8.39 -0.35
N PHE A 266 -11.05 -9.00 -1.52
CA PHE A 266 -11.66 -8.40 -2.72
C PHE A 266 -12.76 -9.30 -3.31
N PRO A 267 -13.81 -9.65 -2.53
CA PRO A 267 -14.78 -10.68 -2.90
C PRO A 267 -15.66 -10.32 -4.11
N LEU A 268 -15.62 -9.08 -4.58
CA LEU A 268 -16.40 -8.59 -5.72
C LEU A 268 -15.58 -8.52 -7.02
N ILE A 269 -14.28 -8.84 -6.97
CA ILE A 269 -13.39 -8.76 -8.12
C ILE A 269 -13.11 -10.17 -8.62
N ASP A 270 -13.26 -10.38 -9.92
CA ASP A 270 -12.96 -11.66 -10.57
C ASP A 270 -11.46 -12.01 -10.43
N LEU A 271 -11.17 -13.29 -10.21
CA LEU A 271 -9.79 -13.74 -9.97
C LEU A 271 -8.85 -13.37 -11.13
N ASP A 272 -9.32 -13.51 -12.38
CA ASP A 272 -8.51 -13.17 -13.56
C ASP A 272 -8.14 -11.68 -13.60
N ILE A 273 -9.00 -10.79 -13.09
CA ILE A 273 -8.72 -9.37 -12.94
C ILE A 273 -7.68 -9.14 -11.83
N LEU A 274 -7.80 -9.87 -10.72
CA LEU A 274 -6.79 -9.79 -9.64
C LEU A 274 -5.42 -10.27 -10.14
N VAL A 275 -5.37 -11.38 -10.89
CA VAL A 275 -4.11 -11.90 -11.48
C VAL A 275 -3.50 -10.88 -12.41
N LYS A 276 -4.28 -10.28 -13.29
CA LYS A 276 -3.80 -9.23 -14.19
C LYS A 276 -3.26 -8.03 -13.43
N SER A 277 -3.99 -7.56 -12.42
CA SER A 277 -3.58 -6.44 -11.56
C SER A 277 -2.25 -6.73 -10.84
N MET A 278 -2.09 -7.95 -10.30
CA MET A 278 -0.83 -8.36 -9.67
C MET A 278 0.32 -8.38 -10.67
N GLY A 279 0.10 -8.93 -11.87
CA GLY A 279 1.10 -8.95 -12.95
C GLY A 279 1.54 -7.54 -13.35
N LEU A 280 0.61 -6.59 -13.45
CA LEU A 280 0.92 -5.19 -13.74
C LEU A 280 1.78 -4.56 -12.63
N TYR A 281 1.44 -4.73 -11.35
CA TYR A 281 2.24 -4.20 -10.24
C TYR A 281 3.61 -4.87 -10.12
N GLN A 282 3.71 -6.18 -10.36
CA GLN A 282 5.01 -6.87 -10.42
C GLN A 282 5.88 -6.35 -11.56
N SER A 283 5.28 -6.07 -12.73
CA SER A 283 6.00 -5.62 -13.93
C SER A 283 6.65 -4.23 -13.77
N ILE A 284 6.19 -3.43 -12.84
CA ILE A 284 6.71 -2.09 -12.55
C ILE A 284 7.56 -2.04 -11.28
N ASP A 285 7.86 -3.18 -10.65
CA ASP A 285 8.54 -3.22 -9.34
C ASP A 285 7.85 -2.29 -8.32
N ALA A 286 6.53 -2.47 -8.15
CA ALA A 286 5.72 -1.59 -7.31
C ALA A 286 6.09 -1.66 -5.82
N TRP A 287 6.63 -2.80 -5.39
CA TRP A 287 6.99 -3.08 -4.00
C TRP A 287 8.49 -3.16 -3.82
N PRO A 288 9.07 -2.46 -2.82
CA PRO A 288 10.48 -2.60 -2.52
C PRO A 288 10.78 -3.99 -1.93
N PRO A 289 12.01 -4.51 -2.14
CA PRO A 289 12.41 -5.81 -1.58
C PRO A 289 12.56 -5.79 -0.06
N THR A 290 12.57 -4.61 0.55
CA THR A 290 12.73 -4.40 1.99
C THR A 290 11.84 -3.29 2.51
N PRO A 291 11.46 -3.28 3.81
CA PRO A 291 10.65 -2.22 4.38
C PRO A 291 11.44 -0.93 4.70
N VAL A 292 12.74 -0.87 4.39
CA VAL A 292 13.58 0.30 4.67
C VAL A 292 13.20 1.45 3.75
N ILE A 293 12.92 2.60 4.34
CA ILE A 293 12.57 3.82 3.60
C ILE A 293 13.85 4.44 3.04
N SER A 294 13.90 4.67 1.73
CA SER A 294 15.03 5.29 1.07
C SER A 294 14.99 6.82 1.21
N GLU A 295 16.08 7.43 1.69
CA GLU A 295 16.20 8.89 1.73
C GLU A 295 16.14 9.50 0.32
N ALA A 296 16.75 8.85 -0.68
CA ALA A 296 16.70 9.31 -2.06
C ALA A 296 15.26 9.28 -2.63
N HIS A 297 14.49 8.23 -2.34
CA HIS A 297 13.10 8.14 -2.78
C HIS A 297 12.19 9.14 -2.05
N PHE A 298 12.47 9.43 -0.78
CA PHE A 298 11.75 10.46 -0.04
C PHE A 298 12.07 11.87 -0.54
N LEU A 299 13.31 12.12 -0.93
CA LEU A 299 13.69 13.38 -1.58
C LEU A 299 13.01 13.53 -2.93
N HIS A 300 12.97 12.48 -3.75
CA HIS A 300 12.28 12.51 -5.04
C HIS A 300 10.78 12.79 -4.91
N LEU A 301 10.09 12.22 -3.91
CA LEU A 301 8.72 12.60 -3.59
C LEU A 301 8.59 14.10 -3.34
N GLN A 302 9.50 14.68 -2.55
CA GLN A 302 9.46 16.11 -2.24
C GLN A 302 9.79 16.99 -3.45
N GLU A 303 10.65 16.54 -4.38
CA GLU A 303 10.88 17.21 -5.66
C GLU A 303 9.60 17.27 -6.50
N ILE A 304 8.85 16.16 -6.57
CA ILE A 304 7.54 16.12 -7.23
C ILE A 304 6.55 17.07 -6.55
N MET A 305 6.52 17.10 -5.21
CA MET A 305 5.65 18.02 -4.44
C MET A 305 6.02 19.49 -4.66
N LEU A 306 7.31 19.84 -4.72
CA LEU A 306 7.81 21.19 -5.01
C LEU A 306 7.39 21.62 -6.40
N GLU A 307 7.54 20.76 -7.41
CA GLU A 307 7.19 21.06 -8.78
C GLU A 307 5.68 21.19 -9.00
N ALA A 308 4.88 20.47 -8.21
CA ALA A 308 3.42 20.62 -8.19
C ALA A 308 2.95 21.88 -7.43
N GLY A 309 3.86 22.58 -6.73
CA GLY A 309 3.52 23.75 -5.92
C GLY A 309 2.87 23.41 -4.56
N GLU A 310 2.90 22.14 -4.16
CA GLU A 310 2.31 21.64 -2.91
C GLU A 310 3.30 21.65 -1.74
N LEU A 311 4.54 22.01 -1.98
CA LEU A 311 5.60 22.14 -0.99
C LEU A 311 6.43 23.39 -1.30
N GLU A 312 6.76 24.20 -0.28
CA GLU A 312 7.61 25.38 -0.45
C GLU A 312 9.09 25.07 -0.23
N GLN A 313 9.40 24.13 0.66
CA GLN A 313 10.75 23.70 0.99
C GLN A 313 10.79 22.27 1.49
N VAL A 314 11.89 21.56 1.20
CA VAL A 314 12.08 20.18 1.65
C VAL A 314 12.13 20.07 3.18
N VAL A 315 11.58 18.98 3.70
CA VAL A 315 11.67 18.61 5.11
C VAL A 315 12.78 17.57 5.25
N PRO A 316 13.68 17.69 6.24
CA PRO A 316 14.75 16.72 6.44
C PRO A 316 14.21 15.30 6.68
N PHE A 317 14.80 14.32 6.02
CA PHE A 317 14.42 12.91 6.11
C PHE A 317 14.31 12.41 7.54
N GLN A 318 15.35 12.66 8.36
CA GLN A 318 15.49 12.19 9.73
C GLN A 318 14.44 12.76 10.70
N VAL A 319 13.68 13.76 10.28
CA VAL A 319 12.59 14.33 11.07
C VAL A 319 11.32 13.49 10.95
N LEU A 320 11.04 12.99 9.73
CA LEU A 320 9.78 12.34 9.39
C LEU A 320 9.91 10.84 9.17
N MET A 321 11.14 10.31 9.03
CA MET A 321 11.38 8.89 8.75
C MET A 321 12.35 8.31 9.77
N ASP A 322 12.01 7.17 10.36
CA ASP A 322 12.85 6.38 11.25
C ASP A 322 13.11 5.01 10.60
N THR A 323 14.30 4.82 10.02
CA THR A 323 14.69 3.58 9.35
C THR A 323 15.21 2.51 10.32
N THR A 324 15.51 2.88 11.57
CA THR A 324 16.20 2.00 12.54
C THR A 324 15.44 0.71 12.81
N ILE A 325 14.10 0.75 12.81
CA ILE A 325 13.25 -0.43 13.01
C ILE A 325 13.36 -1.37 11.81
N ALA A 326 13.23 -0.86 10.59
CA ALA A 326 13.30 -1.67 9.39
C ALA A 326 14.73 -2.22 9.15
N GLU A 327 15.76 -1.43 9.41
CA GLU A 327 17.17 -1.86 9.34
C GLU A 327 17.45 -3.00 10.32
N ARG A 328 16.95 -2.90 11.56
CA ARG A 328 17.09 -3.96 12.56
C ARG A 328 16.39 -5.25 12.12
N VAL A 329 15.23 -5.18 11.46
CA VAL A 329 14.57 -6.38 10.89
C VAL A 329 15.48 -7.07 9.88
N LEU A 330 16.18 -6.31 9.02
CA LEU A 330 17.11 -6.89 8.04
C LEU A 330 18.38 -7.45 8.68
N GLU A 331 18.87 -6.89 9.79
CA GLU A 331 20.03 -7.39 10.51
C GLU A 331 19.77 -8.76 11.15
N GLU A 332 18.55 -8.98 11.65
CA GLU A 332 18.15 -10.25 12.28
C GLU A 332 18.00 -11.42 11.27
N LEU A 333 17.98 -11.13 9.97
CA LEU A 333 17.89 -12.12 8.88
C LEU A 333 19.26 -12.51 8.30
N LYS A 334 20.34 -11.86 8.74
CA LYS A 334 21.74 -12.18 8.35
C LYS A 334 22.33 -13.23 9.25
#